data_0a6ec9850192475e30938dced958ad07
#
_entry.id   0a6ec9850192475e30938dced958ad07
#
_cell.length_a   1.000
_cell.length_b   1.000
_cell.length_c   1.000
_cell.angle_alpha   90.00
_cell.angle_beta   90.00
_cell.angle_gamma   90.00
#
_symmetry.space_group_name_H-M   'P 1'
#
loop_
_entity.id
_entity.type
_entity.pdbx_description
1 polymer ?
#
loop_
_entity_poly.entity_id
_entity_poly.type
_entity_poly.pdbx_seq_one_letter_code
_entity_poly.pdbx_strand_id
1 'polypeptide(L)'
;MRRVFLLLWTILSAVMPAAAQPAAWPSRPVTLVFPFAPGGAEGFIRVLAQALSERLGQPFVLEIRSGAGGAIGSVQVANAAPDGYTLLMTYVGPAVLNKLLYKSIPYDPDTEFEPVALLSEVPQVIVSSPKLGFKTLADLIAYGKAHPDTLTVAHPGAGTMGHLAAALFLSRAGITGSLVGYRGSTPAITDILSGHIMAGVPAYIPVVETVTRLAVTSEERVGFLPEVPTARESGIDVVASTWGALVGPKGMPADVVGKLNAAVNDFLASDEGKRQLVLFGMSGLGGPPAHVIELMAREKSKWGAVIREAKVKVD
;
A
#
# COMPACT_ATOMS: atom_id res chain seq x y z
N MET A 1 95.58 4.61 -6.07
CA MET A 1 94.39 4.99 -6.82
C MET A 1 93.26 3.93 -6.52
N ARG A 2 92.42 4.25 -5.53
CA ARG A 2 91.26 3.32 -5.16
C ARG A 2 89.97 3.94 -5.70
N ARG A 3 89.29 3.26 -6.60
CA ARG A 3 87.99 3.63 -7.15
C ARG A 3 86.93 3.11 -6.18
N VAL A 4 86.16 4.03 -5.53
CA VAL A 4 84.98 3.71 -4.74
C VAL A 4 83.78 3.69 -5.71
N PHE A 5 83.14 2.54 -5.87
CA PHE A 5 81.85 2.38 -6.58
C PHE A 5 80.74 2.59 -5.56
N LEU A 6 80.00 3.69 -5.69
CA LEU A 6 78.76 3.93 -4.96
C LEU A 6 77.62 3.27 -5.74
N LEU A 7 77.04 2.22 -5.15
CA LEU A 7 75.77 1.60 -5.61
C LEU A 7 74.62 2.43 -5.06
N LEU A 8 73.94 3.18 -5.93
CA LEU A 8 72.66 3.78 -5.66
C LEU A 8 71.55 2.67 -5.79
N TRP A 9 71.02 2.24 -4.67
CA TRP A 9 69.88 1.36 -4.61
C TRP A 9 68.60 2.23 -4.64
N THR A 10 67.93 2.37 -5.82
CA THR A 10 66.65 3.03 -5.97
C THR A 10 65.55 2.08 -5.44
N ILE A 11 65.01 2.41 -4.26
CA ILE A 11 63.84 1.75 -3.71
C ILE A 11 62.60 2.27 -4.49
N LEU A 12 62.17 1.45 -5.45
CA LEU A 12 60.91 1.64 -6.18
C LEU A 12 59.78 1.19 -5.24
N SER A 13 59.25 2.13 -4.44
CA SER A 13 58.04 1.87 -3.61
C SER A 13 56.86 1.64 -4.54
N ALA A 14 56.43 0.39 -4.70
CA ALA A 14 55.22 0.03 -5.36
C ALA A 14 54.04 0.56 -4.53
N VAL A 15 53.51 1.70 -4.96
CA VAL A 15 52.20 2.20 -4.47
C VAL A 15 51.14 1.25 -5.01
N MET A 16 50.77 0.23 -4.22
CA MET A 16 49.57 -0.57 -4.51
C MET A 16 48.37 0.39 -4.40
N PRO A 17 47.53 0.45 -5.46
CA PRO A 17 46.25 1.18 -5.32
C PRO A 17 45.47 0.51 -4.20
N ALA A 18 45.20 1.26 -3.12
CA ALA A 18 44.25 0.82 -2.10
C ALA A 18 42.95 0.53 -2.81
N ALA A 19 42.54 -0.74 -2.86
CA ALA A 19 41.22 -1.10 -3.35
C ALA A 19 40.23 -0.32 -2.50
N ALA A 20 39.59 0.69 -3.11
CA ALA A 20 38.56 1.46 -2.44
C ALA A 20 37.49 0.44 -2.00
N GLN A 21 37.36 0.25 -0.69
CA GLN A 21 36.24 -0.53 -0.17
C GLN A 21 34.97 0.10 -0.73
N PRO A 22 34.06 -0.69 -1.32
CA PRO A 22 32.78 -0.14 -1.80
C PRO A 22 32.15 0.63 -0.62
N ALA A 23 31.83 1.90 -0.88
CA ALA A 23 31.22 2.75 0.14
C ALA A 23 29.98 2.04 0.68
N ALA A 24 29.88 1.98 2.01
CA ALA A 24 28.75 1.29 2.65
C ALA A 24 27.45 1.93 2.16
N TRP A 25 26.53 1.11 1.66
CA TRP A 25 25.19 1.58 1.28
C TRP A 25 24.38 1.97 2.53
N PRO A 26 23.60 3.08 2.49
CA PRO A 26 23.57 4.13 1.48
C PRO A 26 24.70 5.16 1.66
N SER A 27 25.31 5.63 0.57
CA SER A 27 26.33 6.69 0.57
C SER A 27 25.85 8.01 -0.03
N ARG A 28 24.60 8.05 -0.50
CA ARG A 28 23.93 9.23 -1.10
C ARG A 28 22.41 9.15 -0.85
N PRO A 29 21.66 10.23 -1.10
CA PRO A 29 20.20 10.22 -0.93
C PRO A 29 19.50 9.09 -1.70
N VAL A 30 18.45 8.51 -1.07
CA VAL A 30 17.58 7.47 -1.61
C VAL A 30 16.24 8.08 -1.97
N THR A 31 15.74 7.80 -3.17
CA THR A 31 14.42 8.26 -3.64
C THR A 31 13.35 7.22 -3.32
N LEU A 32 12.30 7.66 -2.64
CA LEU A 32 11.06 6.88 -2.43
C LEU A 32 9.98 7.39 -3.39
N VAL A 33 9.68 6.63 -4.44
CA VAL A 33 8.65 6.97 -5.40
C VAL A 33 7.28 6.62 -4.82
N PHE A 34 6.40 7.62 -4.68
CA PHE A 34 5.01 7.46 -4.29
C PHE A 34 4.12 7.59 -5.53
N PRO A 35 3.37 6.53 -5.93
CA PRO A 35 2.73 6.48 -7.24
C PRO A 35 1.33 7.12 -7.29
N PHE A 36 0.95 7.90 -6.27
CA PHE A 36 -0.37 8.54 -6.19
C PHE A 36 -0.26 10.05 -5.94
N ALA A 37 -1.36 10.76 -6.14
CA ALA A 37 -1.46 12.17 -5.80
C ALA A 37 -1.32 12.39 -4.27
N PRO A 38 -0.89 13.58 -3.82
CA PRO A 38 -0.80 13.90 -2.41
C PRO A 38 -2.10 13.68 -1.66
N GLY A 39 -2.00 13.18 -0.43
CA GLY A 39 -3.13 12.92 0.48
C GLY A 39 -3.10 11.50 1.06
N GLY A 40 -3.95 11.22 2.03
CA GLY A 40 -4.07 9.89 2.64
C GLY A 40 -2.74 9.34 3.16
N ALA A 41 -2.24 8.29 2.51
CA ALA A 41 -1.03 7.59 2.94
C ALA A 41 0.28 8.40 2.82
N GLU A 42 0.31 9.49 2.03
CA GLU A 42 1.53 10.29 1.84
C GLU A 42 2.13 10.78 3.17
N GLY A 43 1.28 11.24 4.10
CA GLY A 43 1.73 11.70 5.40
C GLY A 43 2.51 10.64 6.16
N PHE A 44 2.00 9.42 6.20
CA PHE A 44 2.69 8.27 6.80
C PHE A 44 4.03 7.99 6.09
N ILE A 45 4.06 8.04 4.76
CA ILE A 45 5.29 7.79 3.99
C ILE A 45 6.36 8.86 4.26
N ARG A 46 5.99 10.11 4.49
CA ARG A 46 6.93 11.15 4.90
C ARG A 46 7.57 10.86 6.26
N VAL A 47 6.76 10.39 7.21
CA VAL A 47 7.28 9.97 8.53
C VAL A 47 8.20 8.77 8.39
N LEU A 48 7.82 7.76 7.58
CA LEU A 48 8.69 6.62 7.28
C LEU A 48 10.01 7.06 6.63
N ALA A 49 9.97 7.96 5.65
CA ALA A 49 11.16 8.50 4.99
C ALA A 49 12.11 9.18 5.96
N GLN A 50 11.59 9.98 6.89
CA GLN A 50 12.38 10.58 7.96
C GLN A 50 13.01 9.50 8.86
N ALA A 51 12.23 8.53 9.31
CA ALA A 51 12.69 7.46 10.16
C ALA A 51 13.79 6.59 9.51
N LEU A 52 13.67 6.32 8.19
CA LEU A 52 14.71 5.63 7.42
C LEU A 52 15.97 6.50 7.29
N SER A 53 15.80 7.82 7.08
CA SER A 53 16.95 8.75 7.01
C SER A 53 17.76 8.75 8.30
N GLU A 54 17.10 8.79 9.45
CA GLU A 54 17.74 8.76 10.77
C GLU A 54 18.47 7.44 11.04
N ARG A 55 17.86 6.29 10.64
CA ARG A 55 18.42 4.96 10.87
C ARG A 55 19.57 4.60 9.94
N LEU A 56 19.51 5.05 8.71
CA LEU A 56 20.44 4.66 7.66
C LEU A 56 21.48 5.76 7.32
N GLY A 57 21.36 6.94 7.92
CA GLY A 57 22.37 8.00 7.86
C GLY A 57 22.43 8.75 6.53
N GLN A 58 21.46 8.55 5.62
CA GLN A 58 21.33 9.30 4.37
C GLN A 58 19.88 9.73 4.15
N PRO A 59 19.63 10.87 3.48
CA PRO A 59 18.27 11.34 3.21
C PRO A 59 17.46 10.35 2.38
N PHE A 60 16.26 10.01 2.85
CA PHE A 60 15.21 9.34 2.05
C PHE A 60 14.22 10.40 1.59
N VAL A 61 14.16 10.64 0.27
CA VAL A 61 13.40 11.75 -0.31
C VAL A 61 12.17 11.22 -1.02
N LEU A 62 11.00 11.70 -0.63
CA LEU A 62 9.74 11.34 -1.27
C LEU A 62 9.58 12.06 -2.59
N GLU A 63 9.40 11.28 -3.66
CA GLU A 63 9.09 11.74 -5.02
C GLU A 63 7.69 11.29 -5.42
N ILE A 64 6.80 12.23 -5.73
CA ILE A 64 5.43 11.93 -6.16
C ILE A 64 5.39 11.74 -7.68
N ARG A 65 4.95 10.53 -8.11
CA ARG A 65 4.81 10.16 -9.53
C ARG A 65 3.46 9.54 -9.79
N SER A 66 2.42 10.36 -9.71
CA SER A 66 1.03 9.92 -9.83
C SER A 66 0.59 9.73 -11.29
N GLY A 67 -0.37 8.84 -11.49
CA GLY A 67 -1.08 8.65 -12.75
C GLY A 67 -1.24 7.19 -13.15
N ALA A 68 -2.21 6.94 -14.03
CA ALA A 68 -2.56 5.62 -14.57
C ALA A 68 -2.65 4.51 -13.48
N GLY A 69 -3.38 4.78 -12.38
CA GLY A 69 -3.52 3.81 -11.29
C GLY A 69 -2.20 3.41 -10.60
N GLY A 70 -1.19 4.31 -10.61
CA GLY A 70 0.13 4.06 -10.06
C GLY A 70 1.15 3.50 -11.06
N ALA A 71 0.75 3.24 -12.31
CA ALA A 71 1.62 2.67 -13.32
C ALA A 71 2.83 3.57 -13.67
N ILE A 72 2.65 4.90 -13.67
CA ILE A 72 3.74 5.84 -14.00
C ILE A 72 4.91 5.68 -13.01
N GLY A 73 4.63 5.71 -11.70
CA GLY A 73 5.67 5.51 -10.68
C GLY A 73 6.25 4.09 -10.70
N SER A 74 5.41 3.08 -10.95
CA SER A 74 5.86 1.67 -11.05
C SER A 74 6.86 1.48 -12.20
N VAL A 75 6.57 2.00 -13.39
CA VAL A 75 7.47 1.94 -14.56
C VAL A 75 8.80 2.66 -14.30
N GLN A 76 8.75 3.83 -13.64
CA GLN A 76 9.98 4.55 -13.29
C GLN A 76 10.91 3.67 -12.45
N VAL A 77 10.37 2.98 -11.44
CA VAL A 77 11.19 2.16 -10.54
C VAL A 77 11.59 0.84 -11.21
N ALA A 78 10.71 0.20 -11.97
CA ALA A 78 11.03 -1.02 -12.71
C ALA A 78 12.25 -0.84 -13.63
N ASN A 79 12.39 0.36 -14.23
CA ASN A 79 13.51 0.72 -15.13
C ASN A 79 14.71 1.37 -14.41
N ALA A 80 14.68 1.53 -13.10
CA ALA A 80 15.79 2.12 -12.35
C ALA A 80 16.93 1.09 -12.15
N ALA A 81 18.15 1.60 -11.84
CA ALA A 81 19.25 0.74 -11.47
C ALA A 81 18.92 -0.05 -10.19
N PRO A 82 19.24 -1.36 -10.12
CA PRO A 82 18.93 -2.19 -8.97
C PRO A 82 19.95 -2.02 -7.83
N ASP A 83 20.30 -0.78 -7.50
CA ASP A 83 21.33 -0.42 -6.52
C ASP A 83 20.75 0.04 -5.17
N GLY A 84 19.42 0.04 -5.03
CA GLY A 84 18.70 0.42 -3.82
C GLY A 84 18.51 1.93 -3.62
N TYR A 85 18.86 2.78 -4.59
CA TYR A 85 18.70 4.23 -4.48
C TYR A 85 17.39 4.79 -5.06
N THR A 86 16.61 3.93 -5.73
CA THR A 86 15.26 4.28 -6.21
C THR A 86 14.31 3.16 -5.83
N LEU A 87 13.37 3.45 -4.94
CA LEU A 87 12.45 2.49 -4.36
C LEU A 87 11.01 2.91 -4.63
N LEU A 88 10.09 1.95 -4.71
CA LEU A 88 8.66 2.17 -4.92
C LEU A 88 7.89 1.88 -3.65
N MET A 89 7.04 2.81 -3.25
CA MET A 89 5.96 2.59 -2.31
C MET A 89 4.78 2.00 -3.07
N THR A 90 4.77 0.68 -3.29
CA THR A 90 3.67 0.04 -3.99
C THR A 90 2.46 -0.21 -3.09
N TYR A 91 1.30 -0.43 -3.71
CA TYR A 91 0.03 -0.75 -3.04
C TYR A 91 -0.67 -1.86 -3.80
N VAL A 92 -1.71 -2.43 -3.20
CA VAL A 92 -2.50 -3.52 -3.81
C VAL A 92 -2.95 -3.23 -5.25
N GLY A 93 -3.24 -1.96 -5.57
CA GLY A 93 -3.58 -1.53 -6.95
C GLY A 93 -2.49 -1.89 -7.95
N PRO A 94 -1.35 -1.16 -7.95
CA PRO A 94 -0.25 -1.44 -8.87
C PRO A 94 0.40 -2.80 -8.66
N ALA A 95 0.41 -3.36 -7.45
CA ALA A 95 1.03 -4.65 -7.18
C ALA A 95 0.21 -5.86 -7.66
N VAL A 96 -1.12 -5.74 -7.69
CA VAL A 96 -2.02 -6.88 -7.97
C VAL A 96 -3.15 -6.51 -8.92
N LEU A 97 -3.97 -5.50 -8.55
CA LEU A 97 -5.26 -5.27 -9.21
C LEU A 97 -5.12 -4.78 -10.65
N ASN A 98 -4.12 -3.97 -10.94
CA ASN A 98 -3.92 -3.45 -12.30
C ASN A 98 -3.74 -4.59 -13.31
N LYS A 99 -2.95 -5.63 -12.95
CA LYS A 99 -2.73 -6.80 -13.82
C LYS A 99 -4.01 -7.65 -14.01
N LEU A 100 -4.94 -7.59 -13.07
CA LEU A 100 -6.21 -8.33 -13.14
C LEU A 100 -7.32 -7.55 -13.87
N LEU A 101 -7.28 -6.23 -13.84
CA LEU A 101 -8.36 -5.36 -14.32
C LEU A 101 -8.11 -4.79 -15.71
N TYR A 102 -6.86 -4.44 -16.03
CA TYR A 102 -6.52 -3.83 -17.32
C TYR A 102 -6.06 -4.87 -18.32
N LYS A 103 -6.39 -4.68 -19.59
CA LYS A 103 -5.97 -5.57 -20.69
C LYS A 103 -4.45 -5.62 -20.85
N SER A 104 -3.77 -4.52 -20.51
CA SER A 104 -2.33 -4.37 -20.61
C SER A 104 -1.87 -3.31 -19.61
N ILE A 105 -0.78 -3.58 -18.92
CA ILE A 105 -0.07 -2.61 -18.08
C ILE A 105 1.39 -2.55 -18.54
N PRO A 106 2.08 -1.39 -18.44
CA PRO A 106 3.42 -1.22 -18.99
C PRO A 106 4.55 -1.71 -18.06
N TYR A 107 4.25 -2.59 -17.12
CA TYR A 107 5.20 -3.24 -16.19
C TYR A 107 4.64 -4.59 -15.74
N ASP A 108 5.50 -5.48 -15.23
CA ASP A 108 5.06 -6.74 -14.61
C ASP A 108 5.33 -6.74 -13.10
N PRO A 109 4.29 -6.61 -12.26
CA PRO A 109 4.46 -6.60 -10.81
C PRO A 109 5.02 -7.92 -10.24
N ASP A 110 4.90 -9.03 -10.97
CA ASP A 110 5.36 -10.35 -10.51
C ASP A 110 6.86 -10.57 -10.73
N THR A 111 7.48 -9.86 -11.71
CA THR A 111 8.84 -10.18 -12.16
C THR A 111 9.82 -9.00 -12.14
N GLU A 112 9.33 -7.76 -12.15
CA GLU A 112 10.20 -6.57 -12.31
C GLU A 112 10.58 -5.91 -10.99
N PHE A 113 10.09 -6.41 -9.85
CA PHE A 113 10.38 -5.81 -8.54
C PHE A 113 11.05 -6.80 -7.59
N GLU A 114 11.94 -6.25 -6.75
CA GLU A 114 12.53 -6.92 -5.60
C GLU A 114 11.76 -6.52 -4.34
N PRO A 115 11.13 -7.47 -3.61
CA PRO A 115 10.40 -7.15 -2.40
C PRO A 115 11.36 -6.75 -1.27
N VAL A 116 10.96 -5.75 -0.48
CA VAL A 116 11.71 -5.29 0.69
C VAL A 116 10.94 -5.54 1.98
N ALA A 117 9.76 -4.97 2.14
CA ALA A 117 8.94 -5.12 3.34
C ALA A 117 7.47 -4.79 3.08
N LEU A 118 6.56 -5.47 3.76
CA LEU A 118 5.22 -4.96 3.97
C LEU A 118 5.28 -3.74 4.91
N LEU A 119 4.39 -2.78 4.71
CA LEU A 119 4.35 -1.58 5.53
C LEU A 119 3.14 -1.56 6.45
N SER A 120 1.99 -1.38 5.85
CA SER A 120 0.73 -1.20 6.56
C SER A 120 -0.45 -1.59 5.69
N GLU A 121 -1.59 -1.74 6.35
CA GLU A 121 -2.87 -1.87 5.68
C GLU A 121 -3.89 -0.88 6.24
N VAL A 122 -4.84 -0.51 5.40
CA VAL A 122 -6.01 0.31 5.73
C VAL A 122 -7.24 -0.49 5.37
N PRO A 123 -8.15 -0.79 6.31
CA PRO A 123 -9.38 -1.48 6.01
C PRO A 123 -10.31 -0.60 5.17
N GLN A 124 -11.19 -1.23 4.40
CA GLN A 124 -12.38 -0.56 3.95
C GLN A 124 -13.40 -0.54 5.09
N VAL A 125 -14.31 0.42 5.07
CA VAL A 125 -15.38 0.51 6.08
C VAL A 125 -16.71 0.48 5.36
N ILE A 126 -17.58 -0.46 5.70
CA ILE A 126 -18.95 -0.46 5.23
C ILE A 126 -19.70 0.56 6.06
N VAL A 127 -20.20 1.60 5.40
CA VAL A 127 -20.86 2.74 6.03
C VAL A 127 -22.25 2.97 5.45
N SER A 128 -23.11 3.66 6.20
CA SER A 128 -24.40 4.12 5.70
C SER A 128 -24.65 5.58 6.06
N SER A 129 -25.61 6.19 5.37
CA SER A 129 -26.12 7.51 5.73
C SER A 129 -26.74 7.47 7.11
N PRO A 130 -26.40 8.40 8.02
CA PRO A 130 -27.02 8.49 9.33
C PRO A 130 -28.53 8.79 9.24
N LYS A 131 -29.01 9.34 8.12
CA LYS A 131 -30.45 9.65 7.88
C LYS A 131 -31.31 8.39 7.76
N LEU A 132 -30.69 7.22 7.46
CA LEU A 132 -31.44 5.96 7.32
C LEU A 132 -31.65 5.24 8.66
N GLY A 133 -30.95 5.65 9.72
CA GLY A 133 -31.11 5.11 11.07
C GLY A 133 -30.60 3.67 11.23
N PHE A 134 -29.88 3.11 10.27
CA PHE A 134 -29.24 1.78 10.41
C PHE A 134 -28.21 1.83 11.53
N LYS A 135 -28.17 0.80 12.36
CA LYS A 135 -27.21 0.66 13.47
C LYS A 135 -26.23 -0.48 13.27
N THR A 136 -26.61 -1.45 12.47
CA THR A 136 -25.84 -2.68 12.22
C THR A 136 -25.73 -2.98 10.73
N LEU A 137 -24.76 -3.82 10.37
CA LEU A 137 -24.66 -4.33 8.99
C LEU A 137 -25.89 -5.14 8.61
N ALA A 138 -26.50 -5.85 9.59
CA ALA A 138 -27.73 -6.62 9.37
C ALA A 138 -28.92 -5.72 8.95
N ASP A 139 -29.03 -4.50 9.49
CA ASP A 139 -30.09 -3.54 9.12
C ASP A 139 -29.97 -3.16 7.64
N LEU A 140 -28.74 -2.85 7.19
CA LEU A 140 -28.47 -2.51 5.79
C LEU A 140 -28.80 -3.69 4.86
N ILE A 141 -28.41 -4.91 5.25
CA ILE A 141 -28.70 -6.12 4.47
C ILE A 141 -30.19 -6.41 4.42
N ALA A 142 -30.90 -6.28 5.55
CA ALA A 142 -32.35 -6.47 5.61
C ALA A 142 -33.07 -5.46 4.69
N TYR A 143 -32.63 -4.20 4.73
CA TYR A 143 -33.16 -3.17 3.81
C TYR A 143 -32.92 -3.55 2.34
N GLY A 144 -31.70 -3.92 1.96
CA GLY A 144 -31.36 -4.30 0.58
C GLY A 144 -32.17 -5.50 0.07
N LYS A 145 -32.48 -6.48 0.95
CA LYS A 145 -33.34 -7.62 0.63
C LYS A 145 -34.81 -7.24 0.45
N ALA A 146 -35.30 -6.31 1.26
CA ALA A 146 -36.68 -5.84 1.19
C ALA A 146 -36.94 -4.89 0.01
N HIS A 147 -35.92 -4.22 -0.48
CA HIS A 147 -35.99 -3.20 -1.53
C HIS A 147 -34.97 -3.47 -2.63
N PRO A 148 -35.15 -4.53 -3.45
CA PRO A 148 -34.23 -4.87 -4.53
C PRO A 148 -33.99 -3.67 -5.46
N ASP A 149 -32.75 -3.51 -5.92
CA ASP A 149 -32.30 -2.50 -6.88
C ASP A 149 -32.43 -1.02 -6.44
N THR A 150 -32.90 -0.75 -5.22
CA THR A 150 -32.98 0.63 -4.69
C THR A 150 -31.73 1.08 -3.95
N LEU A 151 -30.92 0.12 -3.44
CA LEU A 151 -29.72 0.43 -2.68
C LEU A 151 -28.65 1.06 -3.56
N THR A 152 -28.16 2.23 -3.14
CA THR A 152 -26.99 2.89 -3.76
C THR A 152 -25.78 2.76 -2.86
N VAL A 153 -24.66 2.27 -3.43
CA VAL A 153 -23.40 2.01 -2.70
C VAL A 153 -22.25 2.76 -3.35
N ALA A 154 -21.74 3.78 -2.67
CA ALA A 154 -20.60 4.56 -3.11
C ALA A 154 -19.28 3.78 -2.97
N HIS A 155 -18.36 4.01 -3.90
CA HIS A 155 -16.99 3.55 -3.80
C HIS A 155 -15.98 4.60 -4.31
N PRO A 156 -14.68 4.56 -3.90
CA PRO A 156 -13.71 5.62 -4.21
C PRO A 156 -13.27 5.75 -5.66
N GLY A 157 -13.75 4.88 -6.54
CA GLY A 157 -13.41 4.89 -7.96
C GLY A 157 -13.31 3.49 -8.54
N ALA A 158 -13.49 3.38 -9.85
CA ALA A 158 -13.41 2.11 -10.57
C ALA A 158 -12.02 1.45 -10.38
N GLY A 159 -11.99 0.14 -10.15
CA GLY A 159 -10.75 -0.63 -9.95
C GLY A 159 -10.06 -0.44 -8.60
N THR A 160 -10.59 0.42 -7.72
CA THR A 160 -10.04 0.57 -6.36
C THR A 160 -10.45 -0.61 -5.46
N MET A 161 -9.74 -0.79 -4.34
CA MET A 161 -10.11 -1.78 -3.33
C MET A 161 -11.54 -1.56 -2.81
N GLY A 162 -11.95 -0.30 -2.59
CA GLY A 162 -13.32 0.03 -2.18
C GLY A 162 -14.38 -0.39 -3.21
N HIS A 163 -14.07 -0.30 -4.51
CA HIS A 163 -14.97 -0.82 -5.56
C HIS A 163 -15.11 -2.35 -5.47
N LEU A 164 -13.99 -3.06 -5.39
CA LEU A 164 -14.01 -4.53 -5.30
C LEU A 164 -14.66 -5.01 -3.99
N ALA A 165 -14.41 -4.31 -2.89
CA ALA A 165 -15.03 -4.61 -1.59
C ALA A 165 -16.54 -4.37 -1.60
N ALA A 166 -17.02 -3.30 -2.26
CA ALA A 166 -18.44 -3.04 -2.44
C ALA A 166 -19.13 -4.12 -3.28
N ALA A 167 -18.51 -4.52 -4.40
CA ALA A 167 -19.02 -5.60 -5.24
C ALA A 167 -19.05 -6.95 -4.48
N LEU A 168 -17.97 -7.26 -3.74
CA LEU A 168 -17.90 -8.46 -2.90
C LEU A 168 -18.96 -8.44 -1.80
N PHE A 169 -19.16 -7.29 -1.14
CA PHE A 169 -20.18 -7.13 -0.10
C PHE A 169 -21.59 -7.42 -0.66
N LEU A 170 -21.97 -6.80 -1.76
CA LEU A 170 -23.27 -7.03 -2.38
C LEU A 170 -23.47 -8.52 -2.73
N SER A 171 -22.47 -9.15 -3.35
CA SER A 171 -22.49 -10.57 -3.71
C SER A 171 -22.63 -11.48 -2.47
N ARG A 172 -21.80 -11.28 -1.43
CA ARG A 172 -21.82 -12.12 -0.21
C ARG A 172 -23.07 -11.92 0.65
N ALA A 173 -23.62 -10.71 0.65
CA ALA A 173 -24.87 -10.41 1.34
C ALA A 173 -26.12 -10.91 0.59
N GLY A 174 -25.97 -11.30 -0.69
CA GLY A 174 -27.08 -11.70 -1.55
C GLY A 174 -28.09 -10.58 -1.78
N ILE A 175 -27.59 -9.34 -1.95
CA ILE A 175 -28.40 -8.14 -2.20
C ILE A 175 -27.97 -7.48 -3.50
N THR A 176 -28.91 -6.80 -4.14
CA THR A 176 -28.65 -5.99 -5.34
C THR A 176 -28.55 -4.52 -4.97
N GLY A 177 -27.78 -3.77 -5.76
CA GLY A 177 -27.59 -2.34 -5.56
C GLY A 177 -26.75 -1.70 -6.67
N SER A 178 -26.93 -0.41 -6.86
CA SER A 178 -26.16 0.37 -7.83
C SER A 178 -24.83 0.83 -7.22
N LEU A 179 -23.71 0.45 -7.83
CA LEU A 179 -22.38 0.94 -7.46
C LEU A 179 -22.15 2.33 -8.07
N VAL A 180 -21.83 3.31 -7.23
CA VAL A 180 -21.63 4.71 -7.63
C VAL A 180 -20.17 5.11 -7.37
N GLY A 181 -19.42 5.34 -8.46
CA GLY A 181 -18.01 5.67 -8.43
C GLY A 181 -17.75 7.16 -8.16
N TYR A 182 -16.85 7.45 -7.23
CA TYR A 182 -16.38 8.79 -6.87
C TYR A 182 -14.89 8.96 -7.19
N ARG A 183 -14.40 10.21 -7.15
CA ARG A 183 -12.96 10.50 -7.27
C ARG A 183 -12.28 10.52 -5.90
N GLY A 184 -12.36 9.37 -5.17
CA GLY A 184 -11.80 9.20 -3.83
C GLY A 184 -12.86 9.02 -2.74
N SER A 185 -12.40 8.69 -1.52
CA SER A 185 -13.28 8.42 -0.37
C SER A 185 -13.98 9.67 0.15
N THR A 186 -13.32 10.82 0.19
CA THR A 186 -13.90 12.06 0.77
C THR A 186 -15.20 12.49 0.08
N PRO A 187 -15.29 12.66 -1.25
CA PRO A 187 -16.53 13.02 -1.90
C PRO A 187 -17.63 11.94 -1.76
N ALA A 188 -17.25 10.66 -1.73
CA ALA A 188 -18.20 9.57 -1.47
C ALA A 188 -18.84 9.71 -0.08
N ILE A 189 -18.02 9.95 0.96
CA ILE A 189 -18.49 10.13 2.33
C ILE A 189 -19.37 11.36 2.46
N THR A 190 -19.05 12.47 1.78
CA THR A 190 -19.85 13.69 1.77
C THR A 190 -21.27 13.43 1.27
N ASP A 191 -21.41 12.67 0.17
CA ASP A 191 -22.72 12.34 -0.39
C ASP A 191 -23.49 11.31 0.46
N ILE A 192 -22.80 10.40 1.13
CA ILE A 192 -23.42 9.50 2.12
C ILE A 192 -23.92 10.30 3.33
N LEU A 193 -23.13 11.22 3.86
CA LEU A 193 -23.52 12.09 4.99
C LEU A 193 -24.75 12.93 4.65
N SER A 194 -24.79 13.49 3.43
CA SER A 194 -25.92 14.29 2.96
C SER A 194 -27.19 13.47 2.69
N GLY A 195 -27.06 12.13 2.58
CA GLY A 195 -28.16 11.20 2.25
C GLY A 195 -28.48 11.11 0.77
N HIS A 196 -27.65 11.64 -0.12
CA HIS A 196 -27.78 11.43 -1.57
C HIS A 196 -27.47 9.99 -1.95
N ILE A 197 -26.55 9.36 -1.23
CA ILE A 197 -26.17 7.94 -1.37
C ILE A 197 -26.48 7.22 -0.05
N MET A 198 -27.00 6.01 -0.14
CA MET A 198 -27.49 5.28 1.04
C MET A 198 -26.38 4.62 1.84
N ALA A 199 -25.39 4.04 1.18
CA ALA A 199 -24.30 3.31 1.78
C ALA A 199 -22.99 3.48 0.98
N GLY A 200 -21.87 2.97 1.48
CA GLY A 200 -20.61 2.98 0.76
C GLY A 200 -19.56 2.10 1.39
N VAL A 201 -18.47 1.89 0.64
CA VAL A 201 -17.31 1.11 1.09
C VAL A 201 -16.01 1.90 0.81
N PRO A 202 -15.81 3.06 1.48
CA PRO A 202 -14.57 3.82 1.39
C PRO A 202 -13.43 3.13 2.14
N ALA A 203 -12.17 3.46 1.81
CA ALA A 203 -11.06 3.23 2.72
C ALA A 203 -11.24 4.09 3.98
N TYR A 204 -10.77 3.58 5.12
CA TYR A 204 -10.80 4.38 6.34
C TYR A 204 -9.95 5.66 6.18
N ILE A 205 -10.57 6.76 6.47
CA ILE A 205 -9.95 8.07 6.68
C ILE A 205 -10.76 8.76 7.81
N PRO A 206 -10.21 9.69 8.59
CA PRO A 206 -10.90 10.25 9.75
C PRO A 206 -12.31 10.78 9.49
N VAL A 207 -12.59 11.30 8.28
CA VAL A 207 -13.95 11.79 7.94
C VAL A 207 -15.01 10.66 7.90
N VAL A 208 -14.60 9.37 7.87
CA VAL A 208 -15.54 8.23 8.01
C VAL A 208 -16.31 8.27 9.34
N GLU A 209 -15.77 8.95 10.35
CA GLU A 209 -16.43 9.10 11.64
C GLU A 209 -17.69 9.98 11.60
N THR A 210 -17.92 10.70 10.53
CA THR A 210 -19.12 11.54 10.33
C THR A 210 -20.35 10.77 9.85
N VAL A 211 -20.18 9.54 9.38
CA VAL A 211 -21.23 8.64 8.87
C VAL A 211 -21.40 7.42 9.79
N THR A 212 -22.49 6.66 9.61
CA THR A 212 -22.71 5.45 10.40
C THR A 212 -21.79 4.33 9.92
N ARG A 213 -20.88 3.91 10.78
CA ARG A 213 -19.93 2.80 10.52
C ARG A 213 -20.59 1.49 10.91
N LEU A 214 -20.80 0.59 9.95
CA LEU A 214 -21.50 -0.67 10.16
C LEU A 214 -20.56 -1.84 10.37
N ALA A 215 -19.46 -1.87 9.63
CA ALA A 215 -18.42 -2.89 9.76
C ALA A 215 -17.10 -2.44 9.13
N VAL A 216 -15.97 -2.93 9.67
CA VAL A 216 -14.65 -2.89 9.00
C VAL A 216 -14.45 -4.17 8.19
N THR A 217 -13.69 -4.08 7.10
CA THR A 217 -13.43 -5.24 6.23
C THR A 217 -12.05 -5.87 6.45
N SER A 218 -11.40 -5.57 7.57
CA SER A 218 -10.18 -6.27 8.03
C SER A 218 -10.51 -7.67 8.57
N GLU A 219 -9.50 -8.54 8.68
CA GLU A 219 -9.68 -9.87 9.28
C GLU A 219 -10.06 -9.80 10.75
N GLU A 220 -9.48 -8.84 11.47
CA GLU A 220 -9.73 -8.54 12.88
C GLU A 220 -10.17 -7.09 13.05
N ARG A 221 -10.76 -6.76 14.21
CA ARG A 221 -11.06 -5.37 14.56
C ARG A 221 -9.80 -4.54 14.60
N VAL A 222 -9.91 -3.29 14.18
CA VAL A 222 -8.77 -2.37 14.19
C VAL A 222 -8.76 -1.54 15.47
N GLY A 223 -7.56 -1.34 16.03
CA GLY A 223 -7.40 -0.69 17.33
C GLY A 223 -7.84 0.78 17.38
N PHE A 224 -7.97 1.44 16.23
CA PHE A 224 -8.47 2.82 16.13
C PHE A 224 -9.99 2.93 15.91
N LEU A 225 -10.70 1.78 15.75
CA LEU A 225 -12.17 1.67 15.70
C LEU A 225 -12.62 0.40 16.46
N PRO A 226 -12.31 0.27 17.74
CA PRO A 226 -12.55 -0.98 18.49
C PRO A 226 -14.03 -1.33 18.64
N GLU A 227 -14.90 -0.32 18.55
CA GLU A 227 -16.36 -0.49 18.64
C GLU A 227 -17.00 -1.00 17.34
N VAL A 228 -16.33 -0.86 16.20
CA VAL A 228 -16.88 -1.28 14.90
C VAL A 228 -16.54 -2.76 14.66
N PRO A 229 -17.53 -3.65 14.52
CA PRO A 229 -17.27 -5.07 14.25
C PRO A 229 -16.67 -5.28 12.87
N THR A 230 -16.03 -6.42 12.65
CA THR A 230 -15.67 -6.83 11.30
C THR A 230 -16.90 -7.29 10.52
N ALA A 231 -16.81 -7.28 9.19
CA ALA A 231 -17.86 -7.86 8.34
C ALA A 231 -18.07 -9.35 8.65
N ARG A 232 -16.99 -10.09 8.97
CA ARG A 232 -17.05 -11.50 9.39
C ARG A 232 -17.78 -11.71 10.71
N GLU A 233 -17.51 -10.89 11.72
CA GLU A 233 -18.25 -10.89 12.99
C GLU A 233 -19.74 -10.59 12.76
N SER A 234 -20.06 -9.81 11.73
CA SER A 234 -21.44 -9.49 11.33
C SER A 234 -22.04 -10.54 10.38
N GLY A 235 -21.39 -11.70 10.19
CA GLY A 235 -21.90 -12.83 9.41
C GLY A 235 -21.65 -12.76 7.90
N ILE A 236 -20.84 -11.80 7.41
CA ILE A 236 -20.58 -11.63 5.98
C ILE A 236 -19.08 -11.78 5.72
N ASP A 237 -18.70 -12.77 4.90
CA ASP A 237 -17.30 -13.04 4.57
C ASP A 237 -16.76 -12.05 3.53
N VAL A 238 -16.47 -10.84 4.01
CA VAL A 238 -15.82 -9.78 3.25
C VAL A 238 -14.56 -9.35 3.98
N VAL A 239 -13.41 -9.67 3.40
CA VAL A 239 -12.10 -9.18 3.84
C VAL A 239 -11.46 -8.41 2.70
N ALA A 240 -11.18 -7.15 2.93
CA ALA A 240 -10.64 -6.24 1.93
C ALA A 240 -9.86 -5.10 2.60
N SER A 241 -8.57 -5.04 2.37
CA SER A 241 -7.71 -3.97 2.88
C SER A 241 -6.87 -3.38 1.75
N THR A 242 -6.62 -2.09 1.81
CA THR A 242 -5.59 -1.47 0.97
C THR A 242 -4.27 -1.60 1.71
N TRP A 243 -3.43 -2.53 1.30
CA TRP A 243 -2.11 -2.71 1.86
C TRP A 243 -1.04 -2.02 1.01
N GLY A 244 0.07 -1.65 1.65
CA GLY A 244 1.24 -1.06 1.02
C GLY A 244 2.51 -1.83 1.35
N ALA A 245 3.47 -1.80 0.42
CA ALA A 245 4.78 -2.41 0.56
C ALA A 245 5.88 -1.52 -0.02
N LEU A 246 7.09 -1.67 0.50
CA LEU A 246 8.31 -1.14 -0.09
C LEU A 246 8.90 -2.20 -1.01
N VAL A 247 9.18 -1.82 -2.25
CA VAL A 247 9.87 -2.67 -3.24
C VAL A 247 10.91 -1.85 -3.99
N GLY A 248 11.87 -2.49 -4.62
CA GLY A 248 12.82 -1.85 -5.53
C GLY A 248 12.86 -2.52 -6.88
N PRO A 249 13.74 -2.08 -7.81
CA PRO A 249 13.96 -2.77 -9.08
C PRO A 249 14.44 -4.19 -8.84
N LYS A 250 14.06 -5.13 -9.72
CA LYS A 250 14.49 -6.53 -9.61
C LYS A 250 16.00 -6.67 -9.64
N GLY A 251 16.55 -7.50 -8.77
CA GLY A 251 17.98 -7.78 -8.70
C GLY A 251 18.77 -6.88 -7.75
N MET A 252 18.13 -6.20 -6.83
CA MET A 252 18.84 -5.47 -5.76
C MET A 252 19.72 -6.38 -4.93
N PRO A 253 20.91 -5.90 -4.46
CA PRO A 253 21.79 -6.67 -3.58
C PRO A 253 21.08 -7.11 -2.29
N ALA A 254 21.27 -8.36 -1.88
CA ALA A 254 20.58 -8.92 -0.71
C ALA A 254 20.91 -8.19 0.60
N ASP A 255 22.11 -7.65 0.75
CA ASP A 255 22.53 -6.85 1.92
C ASP A 255 21.78 -5.50 1.97
N VAL A 256 21.54 -4.88 0.82
CA VAL A 256 20.73 -3.65 0.71
C VAL A 256 19.27 -3.93 1.08
N VAL A 257 18.69 -5.01 0.54
CA VAL A 257 17.33 -5.46 0.90
C VAL A 257 17.23 -5.73 2.40
N GLY A 258 18.22 -6.45 2.97
CA GLY A 258 18.25 -6.77 4.40
C GLY A 258 18.31 -5.53 5.29
N LYS A 259 19.14 -4.54 4.96
CA LYS A 259 19.25 -3.26 5.69
C LYS A 259 17.94 -2.47 5.64
N LEU A 260 17.32 -2.36 4.47
CA LEU A 260 16.03 -1.70 4.29
C LEU A 260 14.93 -2.40 5.08
N ASN A 261 14.84 -3.74 4.96
CA ASN A 261 13.86 -4.54 5.68
C ASN A 261 13.97 -4.36 7.19
N ALA A 262 15.19 -4.45 7.73
CA ALA A 262 15.42 -4.24 9.15
C ALA A 262 14.98 -2.83 9.60
N ALA A 263 15.40 -1.77 8.88
CA ALA A 263 15.07 -0.39 9.23
C ALA A 263 13.55 -0.12 9.19
N VAL A 264 12.82 -0.71 8.21
CA VAL A 264 11.37 -0.63 8.13
C VAL A 264 10.71 -1.34 9.31
N ASN A 265 11.11 -2.58 9.61
CA ASN A 265 10.53 -3.35 10.73
C ASN A 265 10.81 -2.69 12.07
N ASP A 266 12.01 -2.16 12.30
CA ASP A 266 12.37 -1.43 13.52
C ASP A 266 11.53 -0.16 13.69
N PHE A 267 11.23 0.55 12.60
CA PHE A 267 10.30 1.68 12.65
C PHE A 267 8.89 1.24 13.01
N LEU A 268 8.34 0.26 12.31
CA LEU A 268 6.96 -0.22 12.55
C LEU A 268 6.77 -0.77 13.98
N ALA A 269 7.79 -1.40 14.54
CA ALA A 269 7.79 -1.92 15.91
C ALA A 269 7.96 -0.84 16.99
N SER A 270 8.53 0.33 16.64
CA SER A 270 8.79 1.41 17.58
C SER A 270 7.49 2.08 18.08
N ASP A 271 7.56 2.72 19.25
CA ASP A 271 6.42 3.47 19.79
C ASP A 271 5.99 4.60 18.85
N GLU A 272 6.95 5.27 18.19
CA GLU A 272 6.65 6.29 17.19
C GLU A 272 5.91 5.69 15.98
N GLY A 273 6.41 4.61 15.41
CA GLY A 273 5.77 3.91 14.30
C GLY A 273 4.33 3.50 14.63
N LYS A 274 4.11 2.91 15.81
CA LYS A 274 2.77 2.52 16.29
C LYS A 274 1.84 3.73 16.43
N ARG A 275 2.31 4.84 17.03
CA ARG A 275 1.52 6.08 17.13
C ARG A 275 1.14 6.63 15.77
N GLN A 276 2.10 6.66 14.83
CA GLN A 276 1.85 7.16 13.48
C GLN A 276 0.87 6.28 12.70
N LEU A 277 0.98 4.95 12.80
CA LEU A 277 0.01 4.03 12.20
C LEU A 277 -1.41 4.32 12.67
N VAL A 278 -1.62 4.46 13.97
CA VAL A 278 -2.93 4.82 14.54
C VAL A 278 -3.42 6.19 14.04
N LEU A 279 -2.53 7.19 14.04
CA LEU A 279 -2.88 8.55 13.56
C LEU A 279 -3.37 8.57 12.11
N PHE A 280 -2.77 7.72 11.26
CA PHE A 280 -3.16 7.59 9.84
C PHE A 280 -4.24 6.52 9.60
N GLY A 281 -4.80 5.90 10.65
CA GLY A 281 -5.81 4.86 10.52
C GLY A 281 -5.30 3.59 9.85
N MET A 282 -4.08 3.19 10.17
CA MET A 282 -3.37 2.06 9.58
C MET A 282 -3.04 1.01 10.64
N SER A 283 -2.99 -0.24 10.21
CA SER A 283 -2.36 -1.34 10.96
C SER A 283 -1.01 -1.68 10.34
N GLY A 284 0.03 -1.84 11.17
CA GLY A 284 1.36 -2.22 10.71
C GLY A 284 1.41 -3.70 10.32
N LEU A 285 2.12 -4.02 9.24
CA LEU A 285 2.28 -5.40 8.77
C LEU A 285 3.70 -5.91 9.04
N GLY A 286 4.72 -5.28 8.47
CA GLY A 286 6.12 -5.69 8.63
C GLY A 286 6.45 -7.07 8.10
N GLY A 287 7.51 -7.66 8.64
CA GLY A 287 7.97 -9.01 8.35
C GLY A 287 9.04 -9.10 7.27
N PRO A 288 9.48 -10.33 6.94
CA PRO A 288 10.50 -10.58 5.93
C PRO A 288 10.01 -10.26 4.51
N PRO A 289 10.92 -10.04 3.54
CA PRO A 289 10.55 -9.74 2.14
C PRO A 289 9.61 -10.78 1.51
N ALA A 290 9.71 -12.05 1.90
CA ALA A 290 8.85 -13.13 1.41
C ALA A 290 7.36 -12.87 1.66
N HIS A 291 7.00 -12.19 2.76
CA HIS A 291 5.61 -11.87 3.07
C HIS A 291 4.95 -10.97 2.02
N VAL A 292 5.73 -10.12 1.30
CA VAL A 292 5.20 -9.33 0.18
C VAL A 292 4.73 -10.25 -0.94
N ILE A 293 5.55 -11.25 -1.30
CA ILE A 293 5.24 -12.22 -2.37
C ILE A 293 4.02 -13.07 -2.00
N GLU A 294 4.00 -13.57 -0.77
CA GLU A 294 2.89 -14.39 -0.24
C GLU A 294 1.57 -13.62 -0.24
N LEU A 295 1.60 -12.37 0.21
CA LEU A 295 0.43 -11.51 0.19
C LEU A 295 -0.05 -11.23 -1.24
N MET A 296 0.87 -10.87 -2.16
CA MET A 296 0.53 -10.66 -3.57
C MET A 296 -0.13 -11.89 -4.19
N ALA A 297 0.41 -13.08 -3.96
CA ALA A 297 -0.13 -14.33 -4.48
C ALA A 297 -1.55 -14.62 -3.95
N ARG A 298 -1.75 -14.45 -2.63
CA ARG A 298 -3.05 -14.61 -1.97
C ARG A 298 -4.08 -13.62 -2.51
N GLU A 299 -3.71 -12.35 -2.60
CA GLU A 299 -4.58 -11.29 -3.11
C GLU A 299 -4.92 -11.48 -4.59
N LYS A 300 -3.96 -11.89 -5.41
CA LYS A 300 -4.18 -12.20 -6.84
C LYS A 300 -5.20 -13.32 -7.02
N SER A 301 -5.08 -14.40 -6.24
CA SER A 301 -6.04 -15.51 -6.27
C SER A 301 -7.44 -15.04 -5.86
N LYS A 302 -7.56 -14.35 -4.72
CA LYS A 302 -8.81 -13.84 -4.17
C LYS A 302 -9.51 -12.89 -5.14
N TRP A 303 -8.83 -11.81 -5.53
CA TRP A 303 -9.43 -10.78 -6.36
C TRP A 303 -9.67 -11.23 -7.80
N GLY A 304 -8.84 -12.13 -8.32
CA GLY A 304 -9.11 -12.76 -9.61
C GLY A 304 -10.43 -13.52 -9.63
N ALA A 305 -10.80 -14.21 -8.55
CA ALA A 305 -12.10 -14.86 -8.41
C ALA A 305 -13.24 -13.82 -8.31
N VAL A 306 -13.11 -12.84 -7.43
CA VAL A 306 -14.12 -11.78 -7.22
C VAL A 306 -14.39 -10.98 -8.49
N ILE A 307 -13.35 -10.58 -9.23
CA ILE A 307 -13.48 -9.80 -10.47
C ILE A 307 -14.28 -10.60 -11.53
N ARG A 308 -14.01 -11.90 -11.65
CA ARG A 308 -14.75 -12.76 -12.58
C ARG A 308 -16.21 -12.96 -12.16
N GLU A 309 -16.45 -13.26 -10.88
CA GLU A 309 -17.79 -13.51 -10.32
C GLU A 309 -18.68 -12.27 -10.39
N ALA A 310 -18.17 -11.13 -9.94
CA ALA A 310 -18.89 -9.87 -9.92
C ALA A 310 -18.85 -9.11 -11.27
N LYS A 311 -18.18 -9.67 -12.30
CA LYS A 311 -18.02 -9.07 -13.65
C LYS A 311 -17.54 -7.62 -13.58
N VAL A 312 -16.64 -7.32 -12.62
CA VAL A 312 -16.06 -5.99 -12.47
C VAL A 312 -15.25 -5.64 -13.71
N LYS A 313 -15.57 -4.50 -14.33
CA LYS A 313 -14.86 -3.96 -15.49
C LYS A 313 -14.30 -2.59 -15.13
N VAL A 314 -13.12 -2.29 -15.64
CA VAL A 314 -12.52 -0.95 -15.69
C VAL A 314 -12.36 -0.65 -17.17
N ASP A 315 -13.05 0.38 -17.62
CA ASP A 315 -12.98 0.82 -19.03
C ASP A 315 -11.67 1.60 -19.28
#